data_f9fdbe533e957875ca8cfe02c2dea0e7
#
_entry.id   f9fdbe533e957875ca8cfe02c2dea0e7
#
_cell.length_a   1.000
_cell.length_b   1.000
_cell.length_c   1.000
_cell.angle_alpha   90.00
_cell.angle_beta   90.00
_cell.angle_gamma   90.00
#
_symmetry.space_group_name_H-M   'P 1'
#
loop_
_entity.id
_entity.type
_entity.pdbx_description
1 polymer ?
#
loop_
_entity_poly.entity_id
_entity_poly.type
_entity_poly.pdbx_seq_one_letter_code
_entity_poly.pdbx_strand_id
1 'polypeptide(L)'
;MKNIRIFIASSSELKEDRIQFELFIGQKNNHLYKKGLRLEVVQWEYFKDSMSATRLQDEYNKSIRESDFVLCLFYTKVGKYTEEEFSTAYEIFKAEGKPRIWTYFKNAEIKTAAIVRDDINSLFDFKERLGAMGHFYTEYTSIQDLLLKYGSQLDMLLPEYESDLNHDDIIKKFPAKKDQEVIKNTFNDELTGRVLLAISNHNKKIRSFLLANPNWVENAQLVQKAKQLIISEFVGVLGGQVRKLISIGEENHGQSKMKRYLENCLLTAKRGFQLMSYSLISTLWDYQLHHKVTLTQSQKDVLNKFFINVVEDSVVGYAELVRALAEIYTENKQDFLISEVFELLPLLQEGGILYDASVKLNKITGLLEKDSFNLADCTESEKNITIVLEGLSFLAGYRMISISEIDYDRQRNDSQGQYLHNYILLDGNNPANNASMSKVKNENKPVISHAIIIFKGDDYKENINLGPFIIDFNGLGLLDGSKICFYSCCDTYDDLSLSYSFIEDNSIVKLKISDNPRPVPTDPNGLNRWLASKDNRKIMNFDKVYSLFFEAKKILTGIEEETTEDSF
;
A
#
# COMPACT_ATOMS: atom_id res chain seq x y z
N MET A 1 -12.12 -3.61 -18.48
CA MET A 1 -11.41 -4.81 -17.98
C MET A 1 -10.77 -5.47 -19.17
N LYS A 2 -9.45 -5.66 -19.12
CA LYS A 2 -8.70 -6.31 -20.21
C LYS A 2 -8.75 -7.82 -19.99
N ASN A 3 -9.26 -8.57 -20.96
CA ASN A 3 -9.23 -10.03 -20.92
C ASN A 3 -7.90 -10.51 -21.50
N ILE A 4 -7.23 -11.39 -20.78
CA ILE A 4 -6.02 -12.09 -21.21
C ILE A 4 -6.40 -13.56 -21.37
N ARG A 5 -6.35 -14.06 -22.59
CA ARG A 5 -6.78 -15.42 -22.91
C ARG A 5 -5.60 -16.39 -22.85
N ILE A 6 -5.80 -17.50 -22.14
CA ILE A 6 -4.82 -18.57 -21.95
C ILE A 6 -5.38 -19.85 -22.59
N PHE A 7 -4.82 -20.29 -23.70
CA PHE A 7 -5.17 -21.56 -24.31
C PHE A 7 -4.34 -22.69 -23.68
N ILE A 8 -4.99 -23.78 -23.26
CA ILE A 8 -4.30 -24.97 -22.72
C ILE A 8 -4.34 -26.10 -23.75
N ALA A 9 -3.17 -26.45 -24.26
CA ALA A 9 -2.92 -27.58 -25.11
C ALA A 9 -2.41 -28.77 -24.29
N SER A 10 -3.15 -29.85 -24.18
CA SER A 10 -2.69 -31.06 -23.50
C SER A 10 -3.49 -32.29 -23.87
N SER A 11 -2.91 -33.47 -23.68
CA SER A 11 -3.64 -34.76 -23.87
C SER A 11 -4.64 -35.02 -22.74
N SER A 12 -5.56 -35.94 -22.97
CA SER A 12 -6.60 -36.33 -22.01
C SER A 12 -6.06 -36.89 -20.69
N GLU A 13 -4.85 -37.42 -20.67
CA GLU A 13 -4.16 -37.93 -19.46
C GLU A 13 -3.87 -36.84 -18.41
N LEU A 14 -3.82 -35.58 -18.80
CA LEU A 14 -3.60 -34.43 -17.95
C LEU A 14 -4.90 -33.66 -17.61
N LYS A 15 -6.05 -34.32 -17.70
CA LYS A 15 -7.34 -33.70 -17.40
C LYS A 15 -7.40 -33.11 -15.99
N GLU A 16 -6.89 -33.84 -15.01
CA GLU A 16 -6.87 -33.36 -13.60
C GLU A 16 -5.98 -32.13 -13.46
N ASP A 17 -4.82 -32.11 -14.12
CA ASP A 17 -3.90 -30.96 -14.08
C ASP A 17 -4.58 -29.72 -14.71
N ARG A 18 -5.39 -29.87 -15.78
CA ARG A 18 -6.17 -28.76 -16.36
C ARG A 18 -7.23 -28.22 -15.40
N ILE A 19 -7.98 -29.09 -14.74
CA ILE A 19 -9.02 -28.68 -13.79
C ILE A 19 -8.40 -27.87 -12.64
N GLN A 20 -7.30 -28.35 -12.08
CA GLN A 20 -6.60 -27.66 -11.00
C GLN A 20 -5.98 -26.33 -11.47
N PHE A 21 -5.49 -26.29 -12.70
CA PHE A 21 -5.00 -25.05 -13.31
C PHE A 21 -6.13 -24.01 -13.48
N GLU A 22 -7.29 -24.42 -13.93
CA GLU A 22 -8.45 -23.54 -14.06
C GLU A 22 -8.91 -22.96 -12.72
N LEU A 23 -8.96 -23.81 -11.68
CA LEU A 23 -9.27 -23.36 -10.31
C LEU A 23 -8.24 -22.33 -9.82
N PHE A 24 -6.97 -22.56 -10.09
CA PHE A 24 -5.90 -21.63 -9.77
C PHE A 24 -6.07 -20.28 -10.48
N ILE A 25 -6.36 -20.30 -11.78
CA ILE A 25 -6.64 -19.06 -12.55
C ILE A 25 -7.89 -18.34 -12.00
N GLY A 26 -8.92 -19.10 -11.61
CA GLY A 26 -10.10 -18.54 -10.94
C GLY A 26 -9.75 -17.83 -9.64
N GLN A 27 -8.89 -18.41 -8.81
CA GLN A 27 -8.39 -17.79 -7.59
C GLN A 27 -7.54 -16.54 -7.87
N LYS A 28 -6.64 -16.61 -8.86
CA LYS A 28 -5.85 -15.44 -9.29
C LYS A 28 -6.74 -14.31 -9.80
N ASN A 29 -7.82 -14.61 -10.48
CA ASN A 29 -8.78 -13.62 -10.94
C ASN A 29 -9.39 -12.79 -9.80
N ASN A 30 -9.58 -13.35 -8.61
CA ASN A 30 -10.04 -12.59 -7.44
C ASN A 30 -9.14 -11.39 -7.11
N HIS A 31 -7.84 -11.52 -7.37
CA HIS A 31 -6.87 -10.44 -7.21
C HIS A 31 -6.75 -9.57 -8.47
N LEU A 32 -6.81 -10.18 -9.65
CA LEU A 32 -6.62 -9.50 -10.93
C LEU A 32 -7.82 -8.63 -11.34
N TYR A 33 -9.02 -8.99 -10.93
CA TYR A 33 -10.19 -8.12 -11.10
C TYR A 33 -9.98 -6.74 -10.49
N LYS A 34 -9.29 -6.68 -9.34
CA LYS A 34 -8.93 -5.42 -8.68
C LYS A 34 -7.95 -4.57 -9.49
N LYS A 35 -7.22 -5.19 -10.43
CA LYS A 35 -6.25 -4.56 -11.33
C LYS A 35 -6.82 -4.29 -12.73
N GLY A 36 -8.12 -4.50 -12.93
CA GLY A 36 -8.76 -4.33 -14.24
C GLY A 36 -8.38 -5.41 -15.26
N LEU A 37 -7.79 -6.53 -14.81
CA LEU A 37 -7.41 -7.66 -15.61
C LEU A 37 -8.31 -8.85 -15.31
N ARG A 38 -8.52 -9.69 -16.33
CA ARG A 38 -9.16 -10.99 -16.21
C ARG A 38 -8.40 -12.01 -17.03
N LEU A 39 -8.06 -13.14 -16.43
CA LEU A 39 -7.53 -14.31 -17.13
C LEU A 39 -8.70 -15.20 -17.53
N GLU A 40 -8.75 -15.58 -18.79
CA GLU A 40 -9.75 -16.48 -19.34
C GLU A 40 -9.06 -17.74 -19.84
N VAL A 41 -9.38 -18.88 -19.24
CA VAL A 41 -8.86 -20.18 -19.67
C VAL A 41 -9.70 -20.70 -20.81
N VAL A 42 -9.06 -21.11 -21.89
CA VAL A 42 -9.69 -21.74 -23.06
C VAL A 42 -9.12 -23.15 -23.20
N GLN A 43 -9.99 -24.12 -23.15
CA GLN A 43 -9.62 -25.55 -23.30
C GLN A 43 -10.66 -26.28 -24.15
N TRP A 44 -10.25 -27.41 -24.70
CA TRP A 44 -11.05 -28.14 -25.70
C TRP A 44 -12.41 -28.63 -25.16
N GLU A 45 -12.55 -28.87 -23.87
CA GLU A 45 -13.80 -29.27 -23.22
C GLU A 45 -14.91 -28.21 -23.31
N TYR A 46 -14.58 -26.96 -23.63
CA TYR A 46 -15.59 -25.87 -23.77
C TYR A 46 -16.16 -25.75 -25.18
N PHE A 47 -15.60 -26.47 -26.14
CA PHE A 47 -16.13 -26.48 -27.49
C PHE A 47 -17.31 -27.45 -27.59
N LYS A 48 -18.36 -27.03 -28.29
CA LYS A 48 -19.57 -27.84 -28.42
C LYS A 48 -19.31 -29.08 -29.29
N ASP A 49 -19.74 -30.24 -28.83
CA ASP A 49 -19.76 -31.50 -29.60
C ASP A 49 -20.80 -31.51 -30.75
N SER A 50 -21.12 -30.35 -31.34
CA SER A 50 -22.09 -30.23 -32.42
C SER A 50 -21.37 -30.27 -33.76
N MET A 51 -21.98 -30.92 -34.79
CA MET A 51 -21.50 -30.84 -36.15
C MET A 51 -21.37 -29.37 -36.56
N SER A 52 -20.12 -28.93 -36.83
CA SER A 52 -19.85 -27.60 -37.37
C SER A 52 -19.51 -27.70 -38.86
N ALA A 53 -19.62 -26.58 -39.57
CA ALA A 53 -19.27 -26.49 -40.98
C ALA A 53 -17.76 -26.63 -41.24
N THR A 54 -16.94 -26.49 -40.18
CA THR A 54 -15.47 -26.62 -40.19
C THR A 54 -15.02 -27.76 -39.28
N ARG A 55 -13.79 -28.27 -39.50
CA ARG A 55 -13.19 -29.23 -38.55
C ARG A 55 -13.08 -28.60 -37.17
N LEU A 56 -13.34 -29.39 -36.13
CA LEU A 56 -13.20 -28.95 -34.73
C LEU A 56 -11.79 -28.36 -34.44
N GLN A 57 -10.77 -28.92 -35.07
CA GLN A 57 -9.39 -28.45 -35.03
C GLN A 57 -9.21 -27.04 -35.61
N ASP A 58 -10.00 -26.65 -36.60
CA ASP A 58 -9.91 -25.29 -37.17
C ASP A 58 -10.46 -24.23 -36.21
N GLU A 59 -11.42 -24.61 -35.35
CA GLU A 59 -11.91 -23.74 -34.27
C GLU A 59 -10.89 -23.60 -33.14
N TYR A 60 -10.17 -24.68 -32.82
CA TYR A 60 -9.04 -24.63 -31.87
C TYR A 60 -7.93 -23.73 -32.38
N ASN A 61 -7.54 -23.89 -33.64
CA ASN A 61 -6.52 -23.04 -34.27
C ASN A 61 -6.92 -21.55 -34.30
N LYS A 62 -8.21 -21.25 -34.46
CA LYS A 62 -8.74 -19.91 -34.34
C LYS A 62 -8.62 -19.40 -32.90
N SER A 63 -8.97 -20.21 -31.91
CA SER A 63 -8.87 -19.84 -30.48
C SER A 63 -7.43 -19.61 -30.03
N ILE A 64 -6.47 -20.39 -30.59
CA ILE A 64 -5.02 -20.18 -30.35
C ILE A 64 -4.60 -18.80 -30.88
N ARG A 65 -5.05 -18.41 -32.08
CA ARG A 65 -4.75 -17.11 -32.68
C ARG A 65 -5.29 -15.92 -31.85
N GLU A 66 -6.44 -16.12 -31.23
CA GLU A 66 -7.08 -15.10 -30.37
C GLU A 66 -6.55 -15.09 -28.94
N SER A 67 -5.62 -16.00 -28.58
CA SER A 67 -5.07 -16.11 -27.24
C SER A 67 -3.80 -15.25 -27.07
N ASP A 68 -3.61 -14.72 -25.87
CA ASP A 68 -2.40 -14.01 -25.49
C ASP A 68 -1.30 -14.97 -25.06
N PHE A 69 -1.72 -16.08 -24.45
CA PHE A 69 -0.84 -17.11 -23.90
C PHE A 69 -1.28 -18.50 -24.36
N VAL A 70 -0.30 -19.37 -24.61
CA VAL A 70 -0.53 -20.80 -24.88
C VAL A 70 0.32 -21.62 -23.90
N LEU A 71 -0.33 -22.51 -23.17
CA LEU A 71 0.29 -23.43 -22.23
C LEU A 71 0.19 -24.86 -22.78
N CYS A 72 1.32 -25.44 -23.17
CA CYS A 72 1.39 -26.82 -23.65
C CYS A 72 1.89 -27.75 -22.54
N LEU A 73 1.09 -28.77 -22.22
CA LEU A 73 1.41 -29.75 -21.17
C LEU A 73 1.57 -31.14 -21.79
N PHE A 74 2.68 -31.82 -21.47
CA PHE A 74 3.03 -33.16 -21.92
C PHE A 74 3.34 -34.08 -20.75
N TYR A 75 3.02 -35.39 -20.87
CA TYR A 75 3.34 -36.36 -19.82
C TYR A 75 3.95 -37.64 -20.42
N THR A 76 3.12 -38.63 -20.83
CA THR A 76 3.65 -39.91 -21.32
C THR A 76 3.91 -39.91 -22.82
N LYS A 77 3.32 -38.95 -23.55
CA LYS A 77 3.44 -38.81 -25.00
C LYS A 77 3.17 -37.41 -25.52
N VAL A 78 3.57 -37.18 -26.75
CA VAL A 78 3.13 -36.01 -27.52
C VAL A 78 1.90 -36.43 -28.34
N GLY A 79 0.72 -35.96 -27.89
CA GLY A 79 -0.52 -36.23 -28.63
C GLY A 79 -0.53 -35.46 -29.95
N LYS A 80 -1.02 -36.11 -31.03
CA LYS A 80 -1.07 -35.52 -32.38
C LYS A 80 -1.75 -34.14 -32.41
N TYR A 81 -2.83 -33.97 -31.69
CA TYR A 81 -3.55 -32.68 -31.61
C TYR A 81 -2.78 -31.63 -30.79
N THR A 82 -2.19 -32.02 -29.67
CA THR A 82 -1.37 -31.11 -28.87
C THR A 82 -0.12 -30.62 -29.62
N GLU A 83 0.43 -31.48 -30.48
CA GLU A 83 1.54 -31.13 -31.38
C GLU A 83 1.10 -30.15 -32.49
N GLU A 84 -0.08 -30.35 -33.05
CA GLU A 84 -0.68 -29.43 -34.04
C GLU A 84 -0.98 -28.08 -33.41
N GLU A 85 -1.54 -28.06 -32.20
CA GLU A 85 -1.82 -26.84 -31.41
C GLU A 85 -0.53 -26.06 -31.10
N PHE A 86 0.53 -26.77 -30.68
CA PHE A 86 1.83 -26.16 -30.48
C PHE A 86 2.40 -25.58 -31.77
N SER A 87 2.36 -26.35 -32.85
CA SER A 87 2.90 -25.92 -34.14
C SER A 87 2.16 -24.71 -34.69
N THR A 88 0.84 -24.68 -34.55
CA THR A 88 0.00 -23.52 -34.90
C THR A 88 0.37 -22.29 -34.07
N ALA A 89 0.49 -22.44 -32.74
CA ALA A 89 0.89 -21.36 -31.87
C ALA A 89 2.29 -20.81 -32.21
N TYR A 90 3.23 -21.70 -32.55
CA TYR A 90 4.59 -21.32 -32.91
C TYR A 90 4.67 -20.56 -34.25
N GLU A 91 3.91 -20.98 -35.26
CA GLU A 91 3.85 -20.25 -36.54
C GLU A 91 3.23 -18.87 -36.39
N ILE A 92 2.19 -18.73 -35.57
CA ILE A 92 1.58 -17.43 -35.28
C ILE A 92 2.56 -16.55 -34.49
N PHE A 93 3.24 -17.12 -33.48
CA PHE A 93 4.27 -16.39 -32.70
C PHE A 93 5.39 -15.85 -33.60
N LYS A 94 5.87 -16.66 -34.56
CA LYS A 94 6.89 -16.22 -35.52
C LYS A 94 6.43 -15.06 -36.40
N ALA A 95 5.17 -15.05 -36.79
CA ALA A 95 4.61 -14.03 -37.66
C ALA A 95 4.24 -12.73 -36.93
N GLU A 96 3.70 -12.84 -35.73
CA GLU A 96 3.01 -11.76 -35.04
C GLU A 96 3.65 -11.39 -33.66
N GLY A 97 4.61 -12.20 -33.17
CA GLY A 97 5.19 -12.06 -31.82
C GLY A 97 4.24 -12.48 -30.68
N LYS A 98 3.07 -13.03 -31.02
CA LYS A 98 2.03 -13.56 -30.11
C LYS A 98 1.45 -14.83 -30.70
N PRO A 99 0.88 -15.74 -29.86
CA PRO A 99 0.84 -15.78 -28.39
C PRO A 99 2.20 -16.13 -27.78
N ARG A 100 2.43 -15.80 -26.50
CA ARG A 100 3.59 -16.32 -25.76
C ARG A 100 3.33 -17.80 -25.43
N ILE A 101 4.32 -18.67 -25.65
CA ILE A 101 4.17 -20.11 -25.54
C ILE A 101 5.01 -20.63 -24.38
N TRP A 102 4.41 -21.38 -23.46
CA TRP A 102 5.07 -22.16 -22.43
C TRP A 102 4.88 -23.64 -22.65
N THR A 103 5.96 -24.40 -22.52
CA THR A 103 5.96 -25.85 -22.68
C THR A 103 6.44 -26.50 -21.39
N TYR A 104 5.59 -27.32 -20.80
CA TYR A 104 5.85 -28.04 -19.56
C TYR A 104 5.75 -29.55 -19.76
N PHE A 105 6.71 -30.29 -19.22
CA PHE A 105 6.71 -31.75 -19.22
C PHE A 105 6.54 -32.27 -17.80
N LYS A 106 5.54 -33.13 -17.58
CA LYS A 106 5.33 -33.77 -16.30
C LYS A 106 6.38 -34.85 -16.09
N ASN A 107 7.20 -34.68 -15.06
CA ASN A 107 8.22 -35.65 -14.64
C ASN A 107 7.74 -36.36 -13.37
N ALA A 108 6.85 -37.35 -13.53
CA ALA A 108 6.28 -38.15 -12.46
C ALA A 108 6.42 -39.65 -12.80
N GLU A 109 6.27 -40.50 -11.78
CA GLU A 109 6.37 -41.96 -11.97
C GLU A 109 5.32 -42.48 -12.99
N ILE A 110 5.78 -43.22 -13.95
CA ILE A 110 4.94 -43.90 -14.94
C ILE A 110 4.90 -45.40 -14.60
N LYS A 111 3.69 -45.93 -14.43
CA LYS A 111 3.53 -47.37 -14.23
C LYS A 111 4.04 -48.13 -15.45
N THR A 112 4.92 -49.10 -15.27
CA THR A 112 5.58 -49.85 -16.34
C THR A 112 4.60 -50.49 -17.33
N ALA A 113 3.41 -50.89 -16.86
CA ALA A 113 2.35 -51.41 -17.71
C ALA A 113 1.69 -50.37 -18.67
N ALA A 114 1.91 -49.10 -18.45
CA ALA A 114 1.39 -47.99 -19.24
C ALA A 114 2.43 -47.42 -20.23
N ILE A 115 3.63 -47.98 -20.24
CA ILE A 115 4.71 -47.51 -21.11
C ILE A 115 4.54 -48.09 -22.51
N VAL A 116 4.24 -47.22 -23.49
CA VAL A 116 4.30 -47.55 -24.93
C VAL A 116 5.58 -46.91 -25.48
N ARG A 117 6.38 -47.71 -26.14
CA ARG A 117 7.70 -47.28 -26.67
C ARG A 117 7.59 -46.07 -27.60
N ASP A 118 6.63 -46.10 -28.50
CA ASP A 118 6.43 -45.01 -29.48
C ASP A 118 5.96 -43.71 -28.80
N ASP A 119 5.18 -43.80 -27.73
CA ASP A 119 4.75 -42.66 -26.93
C ASP A 119 5.95 -41.97 -26.30
N ILE A 120 6.85 -42.73 -25.65
CA ILE A 120 8.06 -42.20 -25.01
C ILE A 120 9.02 -41.63 -26.06
N ASN A 121 9.23 -42.30 -27.19
CA ASN A 121 10.05 -41.80 -28.28
C ASN A 121 9.51 -40.44 -28.78
N SER A 122 8.20 -40.28 -28.91
CA SER A 122 7.58 -39.04 -29.34
C SER A 122 7.93 -37.86 -28.42
N LEU A 123 8.09 -38.10 -27.10
CA LEU A 123 8.53 -37.05 -26.13
C LEU A 123 9.98 -36.66 -26.36
N PHE A 124 10.88 -37.62 -26.55
CA PHE A 124 12.30 -37.33 -26.81
C PHE A 124 12.50 -36.57 -28.13
N ASP A 125 11.86 -37.04 -29.20
CA ASP A 125 11.92 -36.38 -30.50
C ASP A 125 11.38 -34.95 -30.45
N PHE A 126 10.31 -34.71 -29.67
CA PHE A 126 9.73 -33.39 -29.51
C PHE A 126 10.62 -32.48 -28.66
N LYS A 127 11.23 -32.97 -27.57
CA LYS A 127 12.20 -32.22 -26.76
C LYS A 127 13.43 -31.79 -27.58
N GLU A 128 13.95 -32.70 -28.44
CA GLU A 128 15.06 -32.40 -29.33
C GLU A 128 14.67 -31.30 -30.34
N ARG A 129 13.47 -31.39 -30.91
CA ARG A 129 12.93 -30.39 -31.82
C ARG A 129 12.74 -29.01 -31.14
N LEU A 130 12.26 -28.98 -29.92
CA LEU A 130 12.17 -27.73 -29.13
C LEU A 130 13.55 -27.08 -28.92
N GLY A 131 14.55 -27.91 -28.60
CA GLY A 131 15.94 -27.44 -28.46
C GLY A 131 16.47 -26.87 -29.78
N ALA A 132 16.23 -27.53 -30.92
CA ALA A 132 16.62 -27.04 -32.26
C ALA A 132 15.93 -25.71 -32.63
N MET A 133 14.71 -25.48 -32.14
CA MET A 133 13.97 -24.22 -32.31
C MET A 133 14.46 -23.10 -31.36
N GLY A 134 15.37 -23.39 -30.43
CA GLY A 134 15.79 -22.45 -29.37
C GLY A 134 14.72 -22.21 -28.31
N HIS A 135 13.72 -23.07 -28.20
CA HIS A 135 12.64 -22.98 -27.22
C HIS A 135 12.98 -23.81 -25.97
N PHE A 136 12.93 -23.16 -24.79
CA PHE A 136 13.16 -23.81 -23.50
C PHE A 136 11.86 -24.37 -22.95
N TYR A 137 11.90 -25.61 -22.47
CA TYR A 137 10.82 -26.24 -21.75
C TYR A 137 11.10 -26.32 -20.25
N THR A 138 10.05 -26.45 -19.44
CA THR A 138 10.16 -26.62 -17.99
C THR A 138 9.59 -27.97 -17.58
N GLU A 139 10.25 -28.68 -16.68
CA GLU A 139 9.71 -29.90 -16.08
C GLU A 139 8.98 -29.59 -14.78
N TYR A 140 7.91 -30.36 -14.49
CA TYR A 140 7.19 -30.29 -13.22
C TYR A 140 6.88 -31.69 -12.68
N THR A 141 6.90 -31.84 -11.35
CA THR A 141 6.72 -33.13 -10.70
C THR A 141 5.30 -33.35 -10.20
N SER A 142 4.61 -32.29 -9.83
CA SER A 142 3.23 -32.30 -9.33
C SER A 142 2.46 -31.09 -9.87
N ILE A 143 1.16 -31.12 -9.76
CA ILE A 143 0.32 -29.99 -10.15
C ILE A 143 0.68 -28.73 -9.34
N GLN A 144 0.99 -28.85 -8.06
CA GLN A 144 1.41 -27.73 -7.21
C GLN A 144 2.70 -27.10 -7.72
N ASP A 145 3.66 -27.91 -8.21
CA ASP A 145 4.90 -27.46 -8.82
C ASP A 145 4.65 -26.71 -10.14
N LEU A 146 3.73 -27.22 -10.98
CA LEU A 146 3.28 -26.52 -12.19
C LEU A 146 2.69 -25.16 -11.85
N LEU A 147 1.75 -25.11 -10.90
CA LEU A 147 1.04 -23.88 -10.53
C LEU A 147 2.00 -22.84 -9.96
N LEU A 148 2.99 -23.26 -9.17
CA LEU A 148 4.02 -22.38 -8.63
C LEU A 148 4.89 -21.78 -9.73
N LYS A 149 5.43 -22.64 -10.62
CA LYS A 149 6.31 -22.23 -11.73
C LYS A 149 5.59 -21.32 -12.72
N TYR A 150 4.39 -21.73 -13.17
CA TYR A 150 3.59 -20.92 -14.08
C TYR A 150 3.12 -19.62 -13.43
N GLY A 151 2.68 -19.69 -12.18
CA GLY A 151 2.23 -18.52 -11.44
C GLY A 151 3.30 -17.44 -11.32
N SER A 152 4.56 -17.84 -11.05
CA SER A 152 5.69 -16.91 -11.00
C SER A 152 5.98 -16.26 -12.37
N GLN A 153 5.92 -17.02 -13.45
CA GLN A 153 6.08 -16.48 -14.80
C GLN A 153 4.95 -15.51 -15.17
N LEU A 154 3.72 -15.88 -14.85
CA LEU A 154 2.55 -15.05 -15.09
C LEU A 154 2.65 -13.72 -14.31
N ASP A 155 3.05 -13.75 -13.05
CA ASP A 155 3.19 -12.56 -12.20
C ASP A 155 4.26 -11.59 -12.71
N MET A 156 5.33 -12.09 -13.36
CA MET A 156 6.32 -11.25 -14.03
C MET A 156 5.79 -10.56 -15.30
N LEU A 157 4.84 -11.16 -15.99
CA LEU A 157 4.30 -10.65 -17.26
C LEU A 157 3.05 -9.77 -17.11
N LEU A 158 2.25 -10.00 -16.07
CA LEU A 158 1.04 -9.21 -15.83
C LEU A 158 1.26 -7.70 -15.79
N PRO A 159 2.37 -7.16 -15.25
CA PRO A 159 2.64 -5.72 -15.30
C PRO A 159 2.72 -5.14 -16.72
N GLU A 160 3.15 -5.90 -17.72
CA GLU A 160 3.16 -5.46 -19.12
C GLU A 160 1.75 -5.19 -19.65
N TYR A 161 0.76 -5.94 -19.18
CA TYR A 161 -0.65 -5.79 -19.53
C TYR A 161 -1.36 -4.71 -18.70
N GLU A 162 -0.77 -4.30 -17.58
CA GLU A 162 -1.24 -3.19 -16.76
C GLU A 162 -0.83 -1.82 -17.34
N SER A 163 0.31 -1.74 -18.04
CA SER A 163 0.90 -0.49 -18.55
C SER A 163 0.17 0.14 -19.75
N ASP A 164 -0.68 -0.62 -20.46
CA ASP A 164 -1.45 -0.14 -21.63
C ASP A 164 -2.66 0.77 -21.25
N LEU A 165 -2.81 1.08 -19.95
CA LEU A 165 -3.87 1.96 -19.47
C LEU A 165 -3.39 3.42 -19.56
N ASN A 166 -3.64 4.08 -20.66
CA ASN A 166 -3.16 5.45 -20.95
C ASN A 166 -3.82 6.51 -20.04
N HIS A 167 -3.00 7.32 -19.39
CA HIS A 167 -3.40 8.43 -18.52
C HIS A 167 -4.26 9.49 -19.24
N ASP A 168 -3.92 9.80 -20.50
CA ASP A 168 -4.62 10.80 -21.30
C ASP A 168 -6.07 10.42 -21.64
N ASP A 169 -6.39 9.14 -21.70
CA ASP A 169 -7.76 8.66 -21.98
C ASP A 169 -8.69 8.81 -20.76
N ILE A 170 -8.13 8.83 -19.54
CA ILE A 170 -8.91 9.07 -18.32
C ILE A 170 -9.33 10.54 -18.25
N ILE A 171 -8.40 11.46 -18.49
CA ILE A 171 -8.65 12.90 -18.39
C ILE A 171 -9.67 13.37 -19.42
N LYS A 172 -9.64 12.82 -20.65
CA LYS A 172 -10.61 13.17 -21.71
C LYS A 172 -12.04 12.69 -21.43
N LYS A 173 -12.21 11.62 -20.65
CA LYS A 173 -13.52 11.07 -20.30
C LYS A 173 -14.19 11.75 -19.11
N PHE A 174 -13.41 12.48 -18.29
CA PHE A 174 -13.90 13.20 -17.11
C PHE A 174 -13.52 14.68 -17.16
N PRO A 175 -14.10 15.47 -18.09
CA PRO A 175 -13.90 16.92 -18.05
C PRO A 175 -14.48 17.44 -16.73
N ALA A 176 -13.71 18.29 -16.05
CA ALA A 176 -14.21 19.02 -14.90
C ALA A 176 -15.52 19.70 -15.29
N LYS A 177 -16.63 19.34 -14.66
CA LYS A 177 -17.91 19.99 -14.91
C LYS A 177 -17.75 21.48 -14.57
N LYS A 178 -17.90 22.33 -15.58
CA LYS A 178 -18.09 23.76 -15.38
C LYS A 178 -19.32 23.98 -14.52
N ASP A 179 -19.17 24.86 -13.55
CA ASP A 179 -20.14 25.28 -12.57
C ASP A 179 -21.58 25.37 -13.14
N GLN A 180 -22.40 24.41 -12.75
CA GLN A 180 -23.84 24.59 -12.66
C GLN A 180 -24.20 24.37 -11.20
N GLU A 181 -24.58 25.45 -10.54
CA GLU A 181 -25.16 25.44 -9.18
C GLU A 181 -26.44 24.61 -9.16
N VAL A 182 -26.31 23.33 -8.91
CA VAL A 182 -27.38 22.50 -8.40
C VAL A 182 -27.11 22.38 -6.91
N ILE A 183 -27.97 22.97 -6.09
CA ILE A 183 -27.96 22.78 -4.63
C ILE A 183 -28.16 21.28 -4.36
N LYS A 184 -27.06 20.55 -4.32
CA LYS A 184 -27.04 19.14 -3.89
C LYS A 184 -26.95 19.11 -2.38
N ASN A 185 -27.97 18.57 -1.74
CA ASN A 185 -28.06 18.38 -0.28
C ASN A 185 -27.17 17.24 0.25
N THR A 186 -26.18 16.76 -0.52
CA THR A 186 -25.28 15.66 -0.15
C THR A 186 -23.84 16.13 -0.13
N PHE A 187 -23.17 15.97 1.03
CA PHE A 187 -21.73 16.17 1.15
C PHE A 187 -20.97 15.05 0.47
N ASN A 188 -19.73 15.34 0.07
CA ASN A 188 -18.71 14.41 -0.44
C ASN A 188 -18.91 13.87 -1.87
N ASP A 189 -19.90 14.32 -2.64
CA ASP A 189 -20.05 13.88 -4.02
C ASP A 189 -18.94 14.45 -4.91
N GLU A 190 -18.68 15.76 -4.81
CA GLU A 190 -17.58 16.43 -5.53
C GLU A 190 -16.23 15.96 -5.01
N LEU A 191 -16.06 15.90 -3.69
CA LEU A 191 -14.85 15.36 -3.05
C LEU A 191 -14.54 13.96 -3.57
N THR A 192 -15.52 13.05 -3.59
CA THR A 192 -15.31 11.68 -4.07
C THR A 192 -14.81 11.65 -5.51
N GLY A 193 -15.43 12.43 -6.40
CA GLY A 193 -15.05 12.46 -7.82
C GLY A 193 -13.63 13.00 -8.04
N ARG A 194 -13.33 14.13 -7.45
CA ARG A 194 -12.04 14.81 -7.61
C ARG A 194 -10.88 14.04 -6.97
N VAL A 195 -11.07 13.58 -5.74
CA VAL A 195 -10.04 12.83 -5.02
C VAL A 195 -9.78 11.48 -5.69
N LEU A 196 -10.82 10.77 -6.15
CA LEU A 196 -10.64 9.51 -6.88
C LEU A 196 -9.82 9.70 -8.16
N LEU A 197 -10.10 10.80 -8.90
CA LEU A 197 -9.35 11.15 -10.10
C LEU A 197 -7.88 11.46 -9.78
N ALA A 198 -7.62 12.28 -8.76
CA ALA A 198 -6.27 12.63 -8.35
C ALA A 198 -5.46 11.39 -7.93
N ILE A 199 -6.04 10.51 -7.11
CA ILE A 199 -5.41 9.26 -6.68
C ILE A 199 -5.12 8.33 -7.87
N SER A 200 -5.94 8.34 -8.92
CA SER A 200 -5.74 7.48 -10.09
C SER A 200 -4.39 7.69 -10.78
N ASN A 201 -3.76 8.84 -10.58
CA ASN A 201 -2.43 9.15 -11.09
C ASN A 201 -1.32 8.35 -10.38
N HIS A 202 -1.57 7.97 -9.14
CA HIS A 202 -0.60 7.32 -8.26
C HIS A 202 -0.97 5.88 -7.90
N ASN A 203 -2.23 5.46 -8.19
CA ASN A 203 -2.74 4.14 -7.82
C ASN A 203 -3.36 3.41 -9.01
N LYS A 204 -2.71 2.32 -9.44
CA LYS A 204 -3.14 1.51 -10.60
C LYS A 204 -4.54 0.89 -10.42
N LYS A 205 -4.90 0.49 -9.21
CA LYS A 205 -6.19 -0.15 -8.91
C LYS A 205 -7.36 0.82 -9.12
N ILE A 206 -7.21 2.07 -8.66
CA ILE A 206 -8.21 3.12 -8.87
C ILE A 206 -8.28 3.51 -10.34
N ARG A 207 -7.13 3.63 -11.02
CA ARG A 207 -7.08 3.88 -12.46
C ARG A 207 -7.85 2.81 -13.24
N SER A 208 -7.63 1.54 -12.92
CA SER A 208 -8.34 0.42 -13.54
C SER A 208 -9.85 0.45 -13.28
N PHE A 209 -10.26 0.85 -12.07
CA PHE A 209 -11.68 1.03 -11.74
C PHE A 209 -12.33 2.12 -12.60
N LEU A 210 -11.69 3.28 -12.76
CA LEU A 210 -12.21 4.39 -13.57
C LEU A 210 -12.33 4.02 -15.05
N LEU A 211 -11.32 3.32 -15.59
CA LEU A 211 -11.35 2.85 -16.99
C LEU A 211 -12.45 1.83 -17.25
N ALA A 212 -12.66 0.92 -16.30
CA ALA A 212 -13.70 -0.11 -16.42
C ALA A 212 -15.11 0.45 -16.24
N ASN A 213 -15.28 1.59 -15.58
CA ASN A 213 -16.57 2.14 -15.21
C ASN A 213 -16.67 3.65 -15.54
N PRO A 214 -16.67 4.05 -16.84
CA PRO A 214 -16.64 5.45 -17.25
C PRO A 214 -17.83 6.27 -16.73
N ASN A 215 -18.97 5.65 -16.47
CA ASN A 215 -20.19 6.30 -15.97
C ASN A 215 -20.48 5.92 -14.51
N TRP A 216 -19.44 5.67 -13.71
CA TRP A 216 -19.57 5.21 -12.32
C TRP A 216 -20.46 6.13 -11.45
N VAL A 217 -20.50 7.43 -11.74
CA VAL A 217 -21.28 8.44 -11.00
C VAL A 217 -22.80 8.19 -11.11
N GLU A 218 -23.25 7.53 -12.18
CA GLU A 218 -24.68 7.26 -12.44
C GLU A 218 -25.18 5.99 -11.72
N ASN A 219 -24.26 5.19 -11.17
CA ASN A 219 -24.58 3.92 -10.50
C ASN A 219 -24.23 3.99 -9.01
N ALA A 220 -25.24 3.94 -8.14
CA ALA A 220 -25.08 4.04 -6.69
C ALA A 220 -24.10 2.98 -6.11
N GLN A 221 -24.10 1.76 -6.64
CA GLN A 221 -23.16 0.71 -6.19
C GLN A 221 -21.72 1.03 -6.57
N LEU A 222 -21.50 1.60 -7.75
CA LEU A 222 -20.17 2.03 -8.19
C LEU A 222 -19.70 3.27 -7.43
N VAL A 223 -20.59 4.18 -7.06
CA VAL A 223 -20.28 5.32 -6.18
C VAL A 223 -19.83 4.82 -4.80
N GLN A 224 -20.52 3.86 -4.21
CA GLN A 224 -20.09 3.26 -2.93
C GLN A 224 -18.75 2.56 -3.07
N LYS A 225 -18.51 1.86 -4.17
CA LYS A 225 -17.21 1.22 -4.44
C LYS A 225 -16.09 2.26 -4.62
N ALA A 226 -16.36 3.38 -5.28
CA ALA A 226 -15.42 4.49 -5.42
C ALA A 226 -15.02 5.05 -4.04
N LYS A 227 -15.99 5.31 -3.17
CA LYS A 227 -15.77 5.74 -1.78
C LYS A 227 -14.91 4.73 -1.01
N GLN A 228 -15.22 3.43 -1.11
CA GLN A 228 -14.42 2.37 -0.48
C GLN A 228 -12.99 2.30 -1.02
N LEU A 229 -12.79 2.52 -2.32
CA LEU A 229 -11.46 2.55 -2.93
C LEU A 229 -10.63 3.72 -2.39
N ILE A 230 -11.18 4.92 -2.28
CA ILE A 230 -10.47 6.05 -1.68
C ILE A 230 -10.05 5.70 -0.25
N ILE A 231 -10.96 5.18 0.56
CA ILE A 231 -10.69 4.80 1.95
C ILE A 231 -9.57 3.76 2.05
N SER A 232 -9.60 2.73 1.19
CA SER A 232 -8.63 1.61 1.27
C SER A 232 -7.27 1.91 0.65
N GLU A 233 -7.21 2.82 -0.32
CA GLU A 233 -5.97 3.07 -1.07
C GLU A 233 -5.20 4.29 -0.58
N PHE A 234 -5.80 5.21 0.16
CA PHE A 234 -5.03 6.19 0.91
C PHE A 234 -4.26 5.52 2.04
N VAL A 235 -3.08 6.04 2.34
CA VAL A 235 -2.33 5.65 3.53
C VAL A 235 -3.22 5.73 4.77
N GLY A 236 -3.09 4.74 5.67
CA GLY A 236 -4.08 4.43 6.71
C GLY A 236 -4.64 5.59 7.52
N VAL A 237 -3.78 6.56 7.86
CA VAL A 237 -4.20 7.79 8.58
C VAL A 237 -5.22 8.59 7.79
N LEU A 238 -4.93 8.87 6.52
CA LEU A 238 -5.84 9.63 5.66
C LEU A 238 -7.07 8.83 5.27
N GLY A 239 -6.89 7.56 4.93
CA GLY A 239 -8.01 6.66 4.63
C GLY A 239 -9.04 6.60 5.76
N GLY A 240 -8.58 6.54 7.01
CA GLY A 240 -9.43 6.57 8.20
C GLY A 240 -10.19 7.89 8.38
N GLN A 241 -9.54 9.03 8.12
CA GLN A 241 -10.19 10.33 8.21
C GLN A 241 -11.21 10.55 7.08
N VAL A 242 -10.87 10.16 5.85
CA VAL A 242 -11.81 10.22 4.71
C VAL A 242 -13.03 9.32 4.95
N ARG A 243 -12.85 8.14 5.56
CA ARG A 243 -13.97 7.28 5.98
C ARG A 243 -14.94 8.03 6.91
N LYS A 244 -14.40 8.77 7.91
CA LYS A 244 -15.24 9.56 8.82
C LYS A 244 -15.99 10.67 8.08
N LEU A 245 -15.33 11.41 7.18
CA LEU A 245 -15.98 12.43 6.35
C LEU A 245 -17.14 11.86 5.53
N ILE A 246 -16.90 10.72 4.86
CA ILE A 246 -17.92 10.05 4.05
C ILE A 246 -19.08 9.59 4.93
N SER A 247 -18.80 8.95 6.07
CA SER A 247 -19.83 8.47 6.99
C SER A 247 -20.71 9.62 7.53
N ILE A 248 -20.08 10.72 7.98
CA ILE A 248 -20.82 11.90 8.46
C ILE A 248 -21.66 12.51 7.30
N GLY A 249 -21.13 12.53 6.08
CA GLY A 249 -21.87 13.02 4.91
C GLY A 249 -23.15 12.27 4.64
N GLU A 250 -23.22 10.98 4.95
CA GLU A 250 -24.38 10.10 4.74
C GLU A 250 -25.45 10.20 5.86
N GLU A 251 -25.16 10.85 6.99
CA GLU A 251 -26.10 11.03 8.08
C GLU A 251 -27.21 12.03 7.73
N ASN A 252 -28.32 11.99 8.52
CA ASN A 252 -29.41 12.93 8.39
C ASN A 252 -28.96 14.36 8.74
N HIS A 253 -29.56 15.35 8.09
CA HIS A 253 -29.26 16.76 8.30
C HIS A 253 -29.52 17.23 9.75
N GLY A 254 -28.64 18.09 10.25
CA GLY A 254 -28.73 18.68 11.57
C GLY A 254 -27.49 19.48 11.96
N GLN A 255 -27.61 20.36 12.94
CA GLN A 255 -26.52 21.19 13.44
C GLN A 255 -25.33 20.35 13.93
N SER A 256 -25.60 19.25 14.63
CA SER A 256 -24.58 18.32 15.10
C SER A 256 -23.79 17.65 13.94
N LYS A 257 -24.48 17.31 12.82
CA LYS A 257 -23.82 16.78 11.62
C LYS A 257 -22.85 17.83 11.05
N MET A 258 -23.32 19.06 10.86
CA MET A 258 -22.50 20.14 10.30
C MET A 258 -21.25 20.38 11.16
N LYS A 259 -21.41 20.46 12.48
CA LYS A 259 -20.30 20.61 13.42
C LYS A 259 -19.24 19.52 13.25
N ARG A 260 -19.66 18.25 13.32
CA ARG A 260 -18.77 17.11 13.15
C ARG A 260 -18.11 17.06 11.77
N TYR A 261 -18.82 17.49 10.73
CA TYR A 261 -18.29 17.55 9.37
C TYR A 261 -17.14 18.57 9.29
N LEU A 262 -17.35 19.79 9.81
CA LEU A 262 -16.35 20.85 9.87
C LEU A 262 -15.13 20.44 10.70
N GLU A 263 -15.35 19.87 11.89
CA GLU A 263 -14.27 19.33 12.74
C GLU A 263 -13.43 18.27 12.00
N ASN A 264 -14.08 17.37 11.24
CA ASN A 264 -13.37 16.33 10.49
C ASN A 264 -12.67 16.87 9.24
N CYS A 265 -13.16 17.92 8.58
CA CYS A 265 -12.44 18.60 7.51
C CYS A 265 -11.10 19.17 8.05
N LEU A 266 -11.15 19.89 9.16
CA LEU A 266 -9.95 20.41 9.85
C LEU A 266 -8.98 19.29 10.20
N LEU A 267 -9.49 18.26 10.86
CA LEU A 267 -8.68 17.15 11.33
C LEU A 267 -8.03 16.38 10.19
N THR A 268 -8.77 16.12 9.10
CA THR A 268 -8.26 15.42 7.93
C THR A 268 -7.08 16.18 7.31
N ALA A 269 -7.20 17.48 7.09
CA ALA A 269 -6.12 18.31 6.57
C ALA A 269 -4.91 18.32 7.51
N LYS A 270 -5.16 18.56 8.81
CA LYS A 270 -4.10 18.58 9.84
C LYS A 270 -3.33 17.26 9.87
N ARG A 271 -4.01 16.11 9.89
CA ARG A 271 -3.37 14.79 9.92
C ARG A 271 -2.55 14.51 8.65
N GLY A 272 -2.99 14.98 7.50
CA GLY A 272 -2.21 14.86 6.25
C GLY A 272 -0.88 15.61 6.34
N PHE A 273 -0.89 16.88 6.75
CA PHE A 273 0.33 17.67 6.90
C PHE A 273 1.19 17.20 8.08
N GLN A 274 0.60 16.73 9.20
CA GLN A 274 1.35 16.10 10.28
C GLN A 274 2.12 14.86 9.79
N LEU A 275 1.47 13.98 9.05
CA LEU A 275 2.13 12.79 8.50
C LEU A 275 3.35 13.18 7.65
N MET A 276 3.20 14.19 6.78
CA MET A 276 4.31 14.69 5.96
C MET A 276 5.41 15.33 6.81
N SER A 277 5.07 16.19 7.76
CA SER A 277 6.05 16.82 8.66
C SER A 277 6.85 15.79 9.43
N TYR A 278 6.18 14.79 10.00
CA TYR A 278 6.85 13.77 10.81
C TYR A 278 7.72 12.85 9.97
N SER A 279 7.29 12.53 8.74
CA SER A 279 8.13 11.80 7.79
C SER A 279 9.40 12.56 7.42
N LEU A 280 9.29 13.87 7.17
CA LEU A 280 10.43 14.73 6.87
C LEU A 280 11.38 14.86 8.07
N ILE A 281 10.85 15.11 9.27
CA ILE A 281 11.67 15.24 10.51
C ILE A 281 12.39 13.92 10.81
N SER A 282 11.70 12.79 10.68
CA SER A 282 12.28 11.48 10.95
C SER A 282 13.46 11.16 10.01
N THR A 283 13.29 11.39 8.72
CA THR A 283 14.37 11.19 7.74
C THR A 283 15.50 12.20 7.93
N LEU A 284 15.17 13.45 8.31
CA LEU A 284 16.19 14.47 8.61
C LEU A 284 17.04 14.07 9.81
N TRP A 285 16.43 13.48 10.83
CA TRP A 285 17.15 12.92 11.97
C TRP A 285 18.11 11.81 11.54
N ASP A 286 17.65 10.86 10.71
CA ASP A 286 18.51 9.80 10.16
C ASP A 286 19.70 10.38 9.37
N TYR A 287 19.48 11.43 8.57
CA TYR A 287 20.56 12.11 7.85
C TYR A 287 21.53 12.82 8.79
N GLN A 288 21.06 13.43 9.85
CA GLN A 288 21.89 14.13 10.81
C GLN A 288 22.74 13.16 11.63
N LEU A 289 22.22 11.98 12.00
CA LEU A 289 22.99 10.90 12.63
C LEU A 289 24.19 10.46 11.77
N HIS A 290 24.08 10.54 10.46
CA HIS A 290 25.14 10.21 9.52
C HIS A 290 25.92 11.42 9.01
N HIS A 291 25.76 12.60 9.61
CA HIS A 291 26.40 13.87 9.23
C HIS A 291 26.24 14.26 7.75
N LYS A 292 25.09 13.93 7.15
CA LYS A 292 24.80 14.21 5.74
C LYS A 292 24.25 15.62 5.51
N VAL A 293 23.79 16.29 6.55
CA VAL A 293 23.10 17.60 6.46
C VAL A 293 23.74 18.59 7.45
N THR A 294 23.94 19.83 7.00
CA THR A 294 24.36 20.93 7.89
C THR A 294 23.21 21.89 8.06
N LEU A 295 22.66 21.99 9.27
CA LEU A 295 21.54 22.87 9.58
C LEU A 295 22.03 24.26 9.99
N THR A 296 21.44 25.30 9.40
CA THR A 296 21.61 26.69 9.82
C THR A 296 20.90 26.96 11.15
N GLN A 297 21.25 28.04 11.84
CA GLN A 297 20.57 28.39 13.08
C GLN A 297 19.07 28.63 12.88
N SER A 298 18.67 29.30 11.80
CA SER A 298 17.25 29.51 11.47
C SER A 298 16.48 28.19 11.29
N GLN A 299 17.10 27.19 10.64
CA GLN A 299 16.50 25.87 10.46
C GLN A 299 16.37 25.13 11.79
N LYS A 300 17.39 25.21 12.65
CA LYS A 300 17.33 24.66 14.01
C LYS A 300 16.24 25.33 14.86
N ASP A 301 16.01 26.63 14.68
CA ASP A 301 14.94 27.35 15.38
C ASP A 301 13.55 26.88 14.95
N VAL A 302 13.35 26.57 13.66
CA VAL A 302 12.11 25.97 13.15
C VAL A 302 11.89 24.60 13.79
N LEU A 303 12.91 23.76 13.82
CA LEU A 303 12.85 22.43 14.45
C LEU A 303 12.61 22.54 15.95
N ASN A 304 13.27 23.47 16.64
CA ASN A 304 13.05 23.69 18.06
C ASN A 304 11.59 24.08 18.37
N LYS A 305 10.99 24.95 17.56
CA LYS A 305 9.56 25.29 17.70
C LYS A 305 8.67 24.07 17.62
N PHE A 306 9.00 23.11 16.75
CA PHE A 306 8.26 21.86 16.68
C PHE A 306 8.40 21.04 17.98
N PHE A 307 9.63 20.87 18.50
CA PHE A 307 9.87 20.04 19.69
C PHE A 307 9.29 20.64 20.99
N ILE A 308 9.25 21.97 21.12
CA ILE A 308 8.70 22.67 22.30
C ILE A 308 7.23 23.09 22.11
N ASN A 309 6.59 22.61 21.05
CA ASN A 309 5.19 22.87 20.73
C ASN A 309 4.81 24.36 20.57
N VAL A 310 5.69 25.16 19.98
CA VAL A 310 5.38 26.52 19.54
C VAL A 310 4.92 26.54 18.07
N VAL A 311 4.96 25.41 17.38
CA VAL A 311 4.24 25.27 16.12
C VAL A 311 2.75 25.38 16.43
N GLU A 312 2.08 26.31 15.77
CA GLU A 312 0.63 26.45 15.91
C GLU A 312 -0.04 25.11 15.58
N ASP A 313 -0.77 24.53 16.55
CA ASP A 313 -1.47 23.25 16.38
C ASP A 313 -2.67 23.39 15.43
N SER A 314 -2.40 23.87 14.22
CA SER A 314 -3.37 24.23 13.21
C SER A 314 -3.02 23.62 11.86
N VAL A 315 -3.97 23.67 10.93
CA VAL A 315 -3.75 23.24 9.55
C VAL A 315 -2.65 24.07 8.89
N VAL A 316 -2.67 25.39 9.10
CA VAL A 316 -1.68 26.32 8.54
C VAL A 316 -0.30 26.07 9.13
N GLY A 317 -0.21 25.94 10.46
CA GLY A 317 1.08 25.70 11.12
C GLY A 317 1.78 24.45 10.62
N TYR A 318 1.07 23.35 10.41
CA TYR A 318 1.67 22.14 9.83
C TYR A 318 1.95 22.24 8.33
N ALA A 319 1.14 22.98 7.56
CA ALA A 319 1.44 23.26 6.14
C ALA A 319 2.73 24.07 5.99
N GLU A 320 2.93 25.10 6.82
CA GLU A 320 4.16 25.89 6.86
C GLU A 320 5.36 25.06 7.33
N LEU A 321 5.17 24.17 8.29
CA LEU A 321 6.22 23.25 8.74
C LEU A 321 6.64 22.30 7.61
N VAL A 322 5.71 21.71 6.84
CA VAL A 322 6.04 20.88 5.66
C VAL A 322 6.86 21.69 4.67
N ARG A 323 6.46 22.93 4.36
CA ARG A 323 7.21 23.81 3.45
C ARG A 323 8.64 24.04 3.95
N ALA A 324 8.79 24.49 5.22
CA ALA A 324 10.10 24.81 5.79
C ALA A 324 11.04 23.59 5.83
N LEU A 325 10.49 22.41 6.15
CA LEU A 325 11.26 21.16 6.15
C LEU A 325 11.68 20.77 4.72
N ALA A 326 10.77 20.83 3.74
CA ALA A 326 11.09 20.50 2.36
C ALA A 326 12.12 21.47 1.76
N GLU A 327 12.12 22.74 2.15
CA GLU A 327 13.17 23.73 1.79
C GLU A 327 14.55 23.29 2.32
N ILE A 328 14.64 22.76 3.57
CA ILE A 328 15.89 22.23 4.14
C ILE A 328 16.48 21.12 3.25
N TYR A 329 15.66 20.19 2.77
CA TYR A 329 16.13 19.12 1.86
C TYR A 329 16.62 19.67 0.54
N THR A 330 15.88 20.61 -0.03
CA THR A 330 16.24 21.24 -1.32
C THR A 330 17.58 21.99 -1.22
N GLU A 331 17.78 22.78 -0.18
CA GLU A 331 19.01 23.53 0.06
C GLU A 331 20.23 22.64 0.29
N ASN A 332 20.02 21.50 0.99
CA ASN A 332 21.08 20.53 1.26
C ASN A 332 21.22 19.47 0.14
N LYS A 333 20.43 19.52 -0.93
CA LYS A 333 20.43 18.55 -2.04
C LYS A 333 20.30 17.10 -1.56
N GLN A 334 19.42 16.88 -0.58
CA GLN A 334 19.14 15.55 -0.03
C GLN A 334 17.91 14.95 -0.70
N ASP A 335 17.97 13.65 -0.96
CA ASP A 335 16.83 12.89 -1.45
C ASP A 335 15.84 12.60 -0.31
N PHE A 336 14.60 12.36 -0.69
CA PHE A 336 13.55 11.96 0.24
C PHE A 336 12.68 10.90 -0.42
N LEU A 337 12.35 9.85 0.32
CA LEU A 337 11.58 8.71 -0.22
C LEU A 337 10.23 9.15 -0.81
N ILE A 338 9.58 10.13 -0.18
CA ILE A 338 8.32 10.72 -0.67
C ILE A 338 8.64 11.99 -1.47
N SER A 339 9.34 11.82 -2.60
CA SER A 339 9.85 12.93 -3.43
C SER A 339 8.74 13.84 -3.96
N GLU A 340 7.52 13.35 -4.06
CA GLU A 340 6.35 14.11 -4.50
C GLU A 340 6.05 15.32 -3.58
N VAL A 341 6.55 15.33 -2.34
CA VAL A 341 6.40 16.48 -1.42
C VAL A 341 7.04 17.76 -1.98
N PHE A 342 8.10 17.65 -2.79
CA PHE A 342 8.75 18.81 -3.38
C PHE A 342 7.90 19.50 -4.44
N GLU A 343 6.98 18.79 -5.06
CA GLU A 343 6.00 19.35 -5.98
C GLU A 343 4.96 20.23 -5.27
N LEU A 344 4.80 20.06 -3.94
CA LEU A 344 3.92 20.88 -3.12
C LEU A 344 4.52 22.25 -2.76
N LEU A 345 5.84 22.44 -2.85
CA LEU A 345 6.50 23.68 -2.43
C LEU A 345 5.87 24.95 -3.04
N PRO A 346 5.69 25.06 -4.36
CA PRO A 346 5.04 26.23 -4.95
C PRO A 346 3.58 26.38 -4.53
N LEU A 347 2.90 25.28 -4.20
CA LEU A 347 1.49 25.27 -3.80
C LEU A 347 1.31 25.65 -2.31
N LEU A 348 2.36 25.51 -1.51
CA LEU A 348 2.41 25.85 -0.08
C LEU A 348 3.00 27.26 0.19
N GLN A 349 3.40 28.01 -0.84
CA GLN A 349 3.77 29.42 -0.69
C GLN A 349 2.53 30.29 -0.46
N GLU A 350 2.72 31.47 0.12
CA GLU A 350 1.64 32.45 0.26
C GLU A 350 0.99 32.74 -1.10
N GLY A 351 -0.34 32.63 -1.19
CA GLY A 351 -1.10 32.73 -2.44
C GLY A 351 -1.11 31.44 -3.27
N GLY A 352 -0.44 30.39 -2.83
CA GLY A 352 -0.55 29.06 -3.43
C GLY A 352 -1.84 28.35 -3.02
N ILE A 353 -2.35 27.49 -3.90
CA ILE A 353 -3.68 26.89 -3.74
C ILE A 353 -3.81 26.04 -2.45
N LEU A 354 -2.75 25.32 -2.04
CA LEU A 354 -2.74 24.54 -0.81
C LEU A 354 -2.63 25.41 0.43
N TYR A 355 -1.83 26.47 0.37
CA TYR A 355 -1.72 27.44 1.43
C TYR A 355 -3.07 28.14 1.67
N ASP A 356 -3.70 28.66 0.62
CA ASP A 356 -4.99 29.33 0.71
C ASP A 356 -6.09 28.40 1.22
N ALA A 357 -6.12 27.14 0.78
CA ALA A 357 -7.04 26.14 1.30
C ALA A 357 -6.82 25.88 2.79
N SER A 358 -5.57 25.81 3.23
CA SER A 358 -5.21 25.63 4.64
C SER A 358 -5.66 26.81 5.50
N VAL A 359 -5.45 28.04 5.02
CA VAL A 359 -5.90 29.28 5.70
C VAL A 359 -7.43 29.32 5.82
N LYS A 360 -8.15 28.97 4.77
CA LYS A 360 -9.63 28.92 4.78
C LYS A 360 -10.15 27.86 5.71
N LEU A 361 -9.56 26.67 5.72
CA LEU A 361 -9.90 25.63 6.69
C LEU A 361 -9.63 26.09 8.12
N ASN A 362 -8.50 26.75 8.37
CA ASN A 362 -8.16 27.20 9.71
C ASN A 362 -9.16 28.23 10.29
N LYS A 363 -9.77 29.06 9.44
CA LYS A 363 -10.83 30.02 9.85
C LYS A 363 -12.05 29.33 10.48
N ILE A 364 -12.29 28.06 10.13
CA ILE A 364 -13.41 27.28 10.69
C ILE A 364 -13.29 27.11 12.20
N THR A 365 -12.07 27.07 12.74
CA THR A 365 -11.84 26.97 14.19
C THR A 365 -12.60 28.05 14.95
N GLY A 366 -12.50 29.29 14.50
CA GLY A 366 -13.23 30.40 15.13
C GLY A 366 -14.76 30.36 14.96
N LEU A 367 -15.25 29.71 13.90
CA LEU A 367 -16.71 29.47 13.72
C LEU A 367 -17.21 28.38 14.67
N LEU A 368 -16.42 27.33 14.86
CA LEU A 368 -16.73 26.21 15.77
C LEU A 368 -16.71 26.66 17.23
N GLU A 369 -15.75 27.50 17.63
CA GLU A 369 -15.67 28.07 18.99
C GLU A 369 -16.88 28.95 19.32
N LYS A 370 -17.39 29.69 18.34
CA LYS A 370 -18.56 30.56 18.50
C LYS A 370 -19.89 29.84 18.25
N ASP A 371 -19.86 28.57 17.90
CA ASP A 371 -21.01 27.76 17.47
C ASP A 371 -21.85 28.45 16.36
N SER A 372 -21.18 29.22 15.48
CA SER A 372 -21.78 30.08 14.46
C SER A 372 -21.38 29.64 13.06
N PHE A 373 -21.90 28.51 12.62
CA PHE A 373 -21.64 27.91 11.31
C PHE A 373 -22.94 27.48 10.63
N ASN A 374 -22.89 27.36 9.30
CA ASN A 374 -24.02 27.03 8.46
C ASN A 374 -23.66 26.08 7.31
N LEU A 375 -24.59 25.77 6.44
CA LEU A 375 -24.40 24.84 5.31
C LEU A 375 -23.36 25.37 4.29
N ALA A 376 -23.28 26.70 4.09
CA ALA A 376 -22.32 27.28 3.15
C ALA A 376 -20.88 27.10 3.67
N ASP A 377 -20.66 27.15 4.99
CA ASP A 377 -19.37 26.89 5.62
C ASP A 377 -18.93 25.42 5.40
N CYS A 378 -19.88 24.49 5.47
CA CYS A 378 -19.62 23.08 5.15
C CYS A 378 -19.24 22.88 3.70
N THR A 379 -19.93 23.52 2.76
CA THR A 379 -19.65 23.42 1.32
C THR A 379 -18.29 24.03 0.98
N GLU A 380 -17.95 25.19 1.56
CA GLU A 380 -16.63 25.81 1.38
C GLU A 380 -15.53 24.95 1.99
N SER A 381 -15.79 24.32 3.13
CA SER A 381 -14.86 23.40 3.78
C SER A 381 -14.62 22.14 2.94
N GLU A 382 -15.67 21.59 2.32
CA GLU A 382 -15.57 20.46 1.40
C GLU A 382 -14.65 20.79 0.21
N LYS A 383 -14.82 21.98 -0.38
CA LYS A 383 -13.94 22.43 -1.48
C LYS A 383 -12.48 22.50 -1.04
N ASN A 384 -12.21 23.09 0.12
CA ASN A 384 -10.86 23.28 0.60
C ASN A 384 -10.20 21.97 1.05
N ILE A 385 -10.92 21.07 1.74
CA ILE A 385 -10.37 19.74 2.08
C ILE A 385 -10.15 18.89 0.83
N THR A 386 -10.97 19.03 -0.21
CA THR A 386 -10.77 18.37 -1.50
C THR A 386 -9.45 18.80 -2.12
N ILE A 387 -9.14 20.10 -2.13
CA ILE A 387 -7.85 20.63 -2.63
C ILE A 387 -6.67 20.03 -1.84
N VAL A 388 -6.78 19.94 -0.53
CA VAL A 388 -5.71 19.34 0.31
C VAL A 388 -5.54 17.86 -0.02
N LEU A 389 -6.62 17.10 -0.14
CA LEU A 389 -6.56 15.67 -0.47
C LEU A 389 -6.06 15.42 -1.90
N GLU A 390 -6.37 16.29 -2.87
CA GLU A 390 -5.79 16.25 -4.21
C GLU A 390 -4.27 16.49 -4.16
N GLY A 391 -3.82 17.48 -3.42
CA GLY A 391 -2.40 17.75 -3.22
C GLY A 391 -1.66 16.58 -2.57
N LEU A 392 -2.30 15.87 -1.65
CA LEU A 392 -1.74 14.70 -0.96
C LEU A 392 -2.07 13.36 -1.64
N SER A 393 -2.64 13.37 -2.86
CA SER A 393 -3.11 12.17 -3.56
C SER A 393 -2.00 11.16 -3.86
N PHE A 394 -0.74 11.59 -3.98
CA PHE A 394 0.42 10.73 -4.15
C PHE A 394 0.58 9.71 -3.00
N LEU A 395 0.10 10.04 -1.79
CA LEU A 395 0.14 9.13 -0.65
C LEU A 395 -0.68 7.84 -0.86
N ALA A 396 -1.53 7.77 -1.87
CA ALA A 396 -2.17 6.54 -2.30
C ALA A 396 -1.22 5.54 -3.00
N GLY A 397 -0.01 5.97 -3.33
CA GLY A 397 1.10 5.10 -3.78
C GLY A 397 1.93 4.50 -2.63
N TYR A 398 1.65 4.89 -1.39
CA TYR A 398 2.38 4.49 -0.18
C TYR A 398 1.53 3.65 0.74
N ARG A 399 2.20 2.85 1.58
CA ARG A 399 1.58 2.02 2.61
C ARG A 399 2.21 2.28 3.95
N MET A 400 1.44 2.07 5.01
CA MET A 400 1.92 2.10 6.39
C MET A 400 1.68 0.76 7.06
N ILE A 401 2.65 0.32 7.85
CA ILE A 401 2.51 -0.86 8.71
C ILE A 401 3.02 -0.53 10.12
N SER A 402 2.44 -1.20 11.09
CA SER A 402 2.95 -1.24 12.46
C SER A 402 3.63 -2.59 12.68
N ILE A 403 4.94 -2.58 12.93
CA ILE A 403 5.74 -3.77 13.21
C ILE A 403 5.81 -3.97 14.71
N SER A 404 5.28 -5.10 15.19
CA SER A 404 5.29 -5.43 16.61
C SER A 404 6.57 -6.17 17.02
N GLU A 405 6.88 -7.26 16.35
CA GLU A 405 8.01 -8.14 16.67
C GLU A 405 8.68 -8.63 15.40
N ILE A 406 9.95 -8.98 15.51
CA ILE A 406 10.75 -9.59 14.43
C ILE A 406 11.39 -10.86 14.99
N ASP A 407 10.97 -12.00 14.44
CA ASP A 407 11.56 -13.30 14.79
C ASP A 407 12.71 -13.62 13.84
N TYR A 408 13.79 -14.15 14.38
CA TYR A 408 14.94 -14.64 13.60
C TYR A 408 14.82 -16.15 13.43
N ASP A 409 14.86 -16.63 12.17
CA ASP A 409 14.86 -18.06 11.85
C ASP A 409 16.11 -18.39 11.00
N ARG A 410 16.85 -19.41 11.42
CA ARG A 410 17.97 -19.97 10.67
C ARG A 410 18.16 -21.43 10.99
N GLN A 411 18.09 -22.26 9.98
CA GLN A 411 18.33 -23.67 10.12
C GLN A 411 19.77 -24.07 9.73
N ARG A 412 20.15 -25.30 10.04
CA ARG A 412 21.55 -25.78 9.93
C ARG A 412 22.18 -25.60 8.56
N ASN A 413 21.39 -25.72 7.48
CA ASN A 413 21.86 -25.66 6.09
C ASN A 413 21.55 -24.32 5.42
N ASP A 414 21.00 -23.36 6.12
CA ASP A 414 20.68 -22.06 5.57
C ASP A 414 21.95 -21.23 5.42
N SER A 415 22.21 -20.71 4.22
CA SER A 415 23.34 -19.81 3.96
C SER A 415 23.22 -18.50 4.74
N GLN A 416 21.99 -18.01 4.92
CA GLN A 416 21.66 -16.78 5.67
C GLN A 416 20.43 -17.01 6.54
N GLY A 417 20.36 -16.30 7.67
CA GLY A 417 19.15 -16.27 8.50
C GLY A 417 18.04 -15.45 7.85
N GLN A 418 16.81 -15.76 8.21
CA GLN A 418 15.60 -15.08 7.76
C GLN A 418 14.97 -14.32 8.93
N TYR A 419 14.35 -13.19 8.62
CA TYR A 419 13.64 -12.38 9.59
C TYR A 419 12.14 -12.44 9.29
N LEU A 420 11.35 -12.87 10.27
CA LEU A 420 9.90 -12.94 10.20
C LEU A 420 9.32 -11.71 10.88
N HIS A 421 8.78 -10.79 10.09
CA HIS A 421 8.17 -9.58 10.62
C HIS A 421 6.70 -9.82 10.96
N ASN A 422 6.34 -9.60 12.22
CA ASN A 422 4.94 -9.57 12.66
C ASN A 422 4.44 -8.13 12.56
N TYR A 423 3.50 -7.88 11.65
CA TYR A 423 3.01 -6.54 11.41
C TYR A 423 1.50 -6.45 11.17
N ILE A 424 0.96 -5.27 11.35
CA ILE A 424 -0.41 -4.90 11.04
C ILE A 424 -0.39 -3.87 9.92
N LEU A 425 -1.13 -4.14 8.82
CA LEU A 425 -1.32 -3.16 7.76
C LEU A 425 -2.28 -2.08 8.23
N LEU A 426 -1.81 -0.83 8.18
CA LEU A 426 -2.60 0.34 8.55
C LEU A 426 -3.28 0.90 7.30
N ASP A 427 -4.51 0.50 7.05
CA ASP A 427 -5.35 1.02 5.97
C ASP A 427 -6.63 1.68 6.53
N GLY A 428 -7.33 2.43 5.70
CA GLY A 428 -8.53 3.15 6.13
C GLY A 428 -9.74 2.27 6.48
N ASN A 429 -9.73 0.99 6.07
CA ASN A 429 -10.78 0.02 6.36
C ASN A 429 -10.55 -0.74 7.66
N ASN A 430 -9.34 -0.69 8.18
CA ASN A 430 -8.94 -1.48 9.33
C ASN A 430 -9.21 -0.69 10.62
N PRO A 431 -10.37 -0.84 11.24
CA PRO A 431 -10.56 -0.30 12.58
C PRO A 431 -9.60 -1.05 13.51
N ALA A 432 -8.99 -0.35 14.43
CA ALA A 432 -7.94 -0.79 15.35
C ALA A 432 -8.14 -2.15 16.06
N ASN A 433 -9.32 -2.72 16.00
CA ASN A 433 -9.66 -3.88 16.83
C ASN A 433 -9.64 -5.25 16.12
N ASN A 434 -9.47 -5.32 14.78
CA ASN A 434 -9.59 -6.59 14.05
C ASN A 434 -8.57 -6.78 12.92
N ALA A 435 -7.45 -6.08 12.95
CA ALA A 435 -6.40 -6.29 11.96
C ALA A 435 -5.75 -7.67 12.15
N SER A 436 -5.89 -8.52 11.16
CA SER A 436 -5.17 -9.78 11.13
C SER A 436 -3.67 -9.50 11.02
N MET A 437 -2.88 -10.01 11.94
CA MET A 437 -1.42 -9.94 11.84
C MET A 437 -0.96 -10.78 10.65
N SER A 438 -0.20 -10.18 9.75
CA SER A 438 0.46 -10.88 8.66
C SER A 438 1.91 -11.14 9.00
N LYS A 439 2.41 -12.34 8.69
CA LYS A 439 3.84 -12.68 8.80
C LYS A 439 4.45 -12.65 7.42
N VAL A 440 5.51 -11.87 7.24
CA VAL A 440 6.26 -11.80 5.99
C VAL A 440 7.71 -12.16 6.24
N LYS A 441 8.26 -13.02 5.38
CA LYS A 441 9.70 -13.29 5.38
C LYS A 441 10.43 -12.15 4.69
N ASN A 442 11.45 -11.61 5.36
CA ASN A 442 12.43 -10.73 4.74
C ASN A 442 13.79 -11.42 4.76
N GLU A 443 14.31 -11.72 3.61
CA GLU A 443 15.48 -12.62 3.50
C GLU A 443 16.80 -11.97 3.91
N ASN A 444 16.93 -10.64 3.92
CA ASN A 444 18.24 -10.02 3.95
C ASN A 444 18.55 -9.10 5.12
N LYS A 445 17.57 -8.39 5.68
CA LYS A 445 17.78 -7.46 6.80
C LYS A 445 16.51 -7.31 7.63
N PRO A 446 16.63 -7.23 8.96
CA PRO A 446 15.50 -6.82 9.78
C PRO A 446 15.18 -5.34 9.53
N VAL A 447 13.92 -5.00 9.55
CA VAL A 447 13.47 -3.62 9.72
C VAL A 447 13.46 -3.31 11.23
N ILE A 448 12.93 -2.19 11.65
CA ILE A 448 12.91 -1.80 13.06
C ILE A 448 11.67 -2.38 13.73
N SER A 449 11.82 -3.09 14.85
CA SER A 449 10.70 -3.58 15.66
C SER A 449 10.05 -2.45 16.48
N HIS A 450 8.79 -2.65 16.87
CA HIS A 450 7.99 -1.69 17.64
C HIS A 450 7.90 -0.30 16.98
N ALA A 451 7.83 -0.28 15.64
CA ALA A 451 7.82 0.94 14.85
C ALA A 451 6.68 0.97 13.84
N ILE A 452 6.25 2.17 13.53
CA ILE A 452 5.41 2.43 12.37
C ILE A 452 6.32 2.88 11.24
N ILE A 453 6.20 2.23 10.09
CA ILE A 453 6.93 2.62 8.89
C ILE A 453 5.99 2.97 7.74
N ILE A 454 6.44 3.90 6.88
CA ILE A 454 5.81 4.23 5.60
C ILE A 454 6.76 3.88 4.47
N PHE A 455 6.24 3.29 3.39
CA PHE A 455 7.02 2.83 2.25
C PHE A 455 6.20 2.88 0.96
N LYS A 456 6.86 2.85 -0.20
CA LYS A 456 6.23 2.94 -1.52
C LYS A 456 5.90 1.54 -2.07
N GLY A 457 4.68 1.36 -2.56
CA GLY A 457 4.26 0.10 -3.17
C GLY A 457 4.13 -1.06 -2.19
N ASP A 458 4.73 -2.21 -2.53
CA ASP A 458 4.62 -3.46 -1.77
C ASP A 458 5.95 -3.91 -1.12
N ASP A 459 7.07 -3.21 -1.38
CA ASP A 459 8.37 -3.52 -0.81
C ASP A 459 8.74 -2.50 0.28
N TYR A 460 8.86 -2.97 1.52
CA TYR A 460 9.19 -2.13 2.67
C TYR A 460 10.69 -2.09 3.01
N LYS A 461 11.57 -2.53 2.11
CA LYS A 461 13.03 -2.44 2.29
C LYS A 461 13.50 -0.99 2.34
N GLU A 462 12.92 -0.15 1.48
CA GLU A 462 13.08 1.30 1.56
C GLU A 462 11.86 1.87 2.27
N ASN A 463 12.08 2.40 3.46
CA ASN A 463 11.01 2.91 4.31
C ASN A 463 11.47 4.10 5.14
N ILE A 464 10.51 4.82 5.68
CA ILE A 464 10.73 5.86 6.69
C ILE A 464 10.15 5.33 8.01
N ASN A 465 10.95 5.28 9.04
CA ASN A 465 10.50 5.01 10.40
C ASN A 465 9.87 6.28 10.99
N LEU A 466 8.61 6.22 11.37
CA LEU A 466 7.86 7.38 11.88
C LEU A 466 7.95 7.55 13.40
N GLY A 467 8.52 6.58 14.11
CA GLY A 467 8.81 6.73 15.55
C GLY A 467 9.94 7.73 15.80
N PRO A 468 9.90 8.49 16.90
CA PRO A 468 8.90 8.50 17.96
C PRO A 468 7.69 9.42 17.73
N PHE A 469 7.56 10.05 16.56
CA PHE A 469 6.52 11.06 16.29
C PHE A 469 5.14 10.46 16.00
N ILE A 470 5.10 9.24 15.45
CA ILE A 470 3.89 8.44 15.28
C ILE A 470 4.17 7.07 15.90
N ILE A 471 3.34 6.67 16.84
CA ILE A 471 3.51 5.41 17.56
C ILE A 471 2.25 4.56 17.55
N ASP A 472 2.43 3.25 17.67
CA ASP A 472 1.35 2.31 17.92
C ASP A 472 1.28 2.01 19.43
N PHE A 473 0.34 2.64 20.11
CA PHE A 473 0.18 2.50 21.55
C PHE A 473 -0.10 1.05 21.98
N ASN A 474 -0.93 0.33 21.21
CA ASN A 474 -1.21 -1.07 21.49
C ASN A 474 0.01 -1.96 21.24
N GLY A 475 0.73 -1.74 20.13
CA GLY A 475 1.96 -2.47 19.83
C GLY A 475 3.02 -2.29 20.91
N LEU A 476 3.28 -1.05 21.36
CA LEU A 476 4.19 -0.76 22.47
C LEU A 476 3.69 -1.37 23.80
N GLY A 477 2.38 -1.33 24.04
CA GLY A 477 1.74 -1.88 25.22
C GLY A 477 1.59 -3.41 25.21
N LEU A 478 2.05 -4.09 24.16
CA LEU A 478 1.89 -5.54 23.97
C LEU A 478 0.42 -5.99 24.06
N LEU A 479 -0.47 -5.16 23.48
CA LEU A 479 -1.90 -5.42 23.37
C LEU A 479 -2.25 -5.87 21.95
N ASP A 480 -3.38 -6.54 21.80
CA ASP A 480 -3.89 -6.93 20.49
C ASP A 480 -4.38 -5.73 19.68
N GLY A 481 -4.28 -5.85 18.35
CA GLY A 481 -4.66 -4.79 17.43
C GLY A 481 -3.64 -3.65 17.40
N SER A 482 -4.01 -2.56 16.74
CA SER A 482 -3.17 -1.37 16.58
C SER A 482 -3.95 -0.13 17.00
N LYS A 483 -3.36 0.76 17.77
CA LYS A 483 -3.93 2.04 18.16
C LYS A 483 -2.93 3.16 17.92
N ILE A 484 -3.10 3.84 16.79
CA ILE A 484 -2.14 4.82 16.30
C ILE A 484 -2.36 6.17 16.99
N CYS A 485 -1.26 6.77 17.44
CA CYS A 485 -1.27 8.12 17.95
C CYS A 485 -0.13 8.97 17.40
N PHE A 486 -0.42 10.25 17.29
CA PHE A 486 0.46 11.30 16.79
C PHE A 486 0.97 12.14 17.94
N TYR A 487 2.27 12.43 17.93
CA TYR A 487 2.83 13.42 18.82
C TYR A 487 2.04 14.73 18.72
N SER A 488 1.72 15.30 19.85
CA SER A 488 0.95 16.55 19.94
C SER A 488 1.74 17.67 20.60
N CYS A 489 2.30 17.42 21.77
CA CYS A 489 3.13 18.41 22.45
C CYS A 489 4.05 17.77 23.50
N CYS A 490 5.09 18.52 23.87
CA CYS A 490 5.95 18.24 25.01
C CYS A 490 5.67 19.28 26.11
N ASP A 491 5.33 18.83 27.29
CA ASP A 491 5.19 19.71 28.45
C ASP A 491 6.58 20.02 28.99
N THR A 492 7.02 21.26 28.82
CA THR A 492 8.37 21.70 29.19
C THR A 492 8.43 22.32 30.59
N TYR A 493 7.28 22.53 31.25
CA TYR A 493 7.22 23.27 32.50
C TYR A 493 7.11 22.39 33.74
N ASP A 494 6.33 21.31 33.70
CA ASP A 494 6.06 20.54 34.91
C ASP A 494 6.78 19.20 35.03
N ASP A 495 6.93 18.44 33.94
CA ASP A 495 7.46 17.08 34.04
C ASP A 495 8.00 16.47 32.71
N LEU A 496 8.27 17.29 31.72
CA LEU A 496 8.78 16.86 30.41
C LEU A 496 7.94 15.72 29.76
N SER A 497 6.64 15.69 30.03
CA SER A 497 5.78 14.67 29.50
C SER A 497 5.48 14.87 28.01
N LEU A 498 5.47 13.78 27.25
CA LEU A 498 5.08 13.77 25.84
C LEU A 498 3.60 13.46 25.70
N SER A 499 2.85 14.34 25.06
CA SER A 499 1.44 14.12 24.75
C SER A 499 1.26 13.58 23.34
N TYR A 500 0.45 12.54 23.21
CA TYR A 500 0.06 11.94 21.93
C TYR A 500 -1.44 11.94 21.78
N SER A 501 -1.93 12.26 20.59
CA SER A 501 -3.35 12.27 20.24
C SER A 501 -3.71 11.06 19.39
N PHE A 502 -4.66 10.25 19.82
CA PHE A 502 -5.16 9.11 19.05
C PHE A 502 -5.88 9.56 17.78
N ILE A 503 -5.70 8.82 16.70
CA ILE A 503 -6.33 9.14 15.40
C ILE A 503 -7.85 8.97 15.46
N GLU A 504 -8.32 8.03 16.25
CA GLU A 504 -9.73 7.61 16.21
C GLU A 504 -10.66 8.59 16.90
N ASP A 505 -10.32 9.05 18.09
CA ASP A 505 -11.18 9.83 18.97
C ASP A 505 -10.56 11.16 19.43
N ASN A 506 -9.31 11.45 18.99
CA ASN A 506 -8.50 12.60 19.42
C ASN A 506 -8.25 12.65 20.93
N SER A 507 -8.53 11.58 21.67
CA SER A 507 -8.15 11.52 23.08
C SER A 507 -6.63 11.60 23.23
N ILE A 508 -6.19 12.20 24.32
CA ILE A 508 -4.77 12.44 24.58
C ILE A 508 -4.26 11.43 25.61
N VAL A 509 -3.10 10.87 25.32
CA VAL A 509 -2.32 10.08 26.27
C VAL A 509 -0.99 10.78 26.53
N LYS A 510 -0.58 10.82 27.79
CA LYS A 510 0.71 11.37 28.22
C LYS A 510 1.69 10.24 28.48
N LEU A 511 2.88 10.35 27.92
CA LEU A 511 4.02 9.47 28.18
C LEU A 511 5.04 10.23 29.02
N LYS A 512 5.48 9.61 30.10
CA LYS A 512 6.57 10.07 30.96
C LYS A 512 7.59 8.96 31.09
N ILE A 513 8.83 9.34 31.40
CA ILE A 513 9.80 8.31 31.82
C ILE A 513 9.29 7.69 33.13
N SER A 514 9.52 6.40 33.28
CA SER A 514 9.07 5.70 34.49
C SER A 514 9.78 6.25 35.73
N ASP A 515 9.02 6.72 36.73
CA ASP A 515 9.56 7.18 38.01
C ASP A 515 10.32 6.08 38.78
N ASN A 516 10.18 4.84 38.39
CA ASN A 516 10.87 3.68 38.91
C ASN A 516 11.41 2.82 37.77
N PRO A 517 12.49 3.26 37.09
CA PRO A 517 13.12 2.43 36.07
C PRO A 517 13.60 1.17 36.76
N ARG A 518 12.97 0.03 36.43
CA ARG A 518 13.43 -1.25 36.96
C ARG A 518 14.75 -1.57 36.28
N PRO A 519 15.88 -1.63 36.99
CA PRO A 519 17.17 -1.85 36.38
C PRO A 519 17.17 -3.18 35.63
N VAL A 520 17.64 -3.15 34.39
CA VAL A 520 17.77 -4.37 33.58
C VAL A 520 18.84 -5.26 34.23
N PRO A 521 18.52 -6.48 34.65
CA PRO A 521 19.51 -7.37 35.27
C PRO A 521 20.65 -7.65 34.33
N THR A 522 21.87 -7.67 34.84
CA THR A 522 23.07 -8.00 34.06
C THR A 522 23.37 -9.50 34.00
N ASP A 523 22.80 -10.29 34.92
CA ASP A 523 22.95 -11.74 34.89
C ASP A 523 21.95 -12.39 33.93
N PRO A 524 22.33 -13.45 33.20
CA PRO A 524 21.49 -14.07 32.17
C PRO A 524 20.15 -14.62 32.69
N ASN A 525 20.12 -15.14 33.92
CA ASN A 525 18.91 -15.70 34.50
C ASN A 525 17.94 -14.62 34.98
N GLY A 526 18.45 -13.55 35.54
CA GLY A 526 17.70 -12.37 35.90
C GLY A 526 17.14 -11.66 34.67
N LEU A 527 17.98 -11.49 33.62
CA LEU A 527 17.60 -10.89 32.37
C LEU A 527 16.46 -11.69 31.69
N ASN A 528 16.56 -13.00 31.62
CA ASN A 528 15.52 -13.84 31.03
C ASN A 528 14.18 -13.73 31.80
N ARG A 529 14.21 -13.73 33.11
CA ARG A 529 13.01 -13.51 33.93
C ARG A 529 12.44 -12.10 33.77
N TRP A 530 13.30 -11.11 33.65
CA TRP A 530 12.92 -9.72 33.43
C TRP A 530 12.24 -9.53 32.07
N LEU A 531 12.84 -10.07 30.99
CA LEU A 531 12.29 -10.04 29.63
C LEU A 531 11.00 -10.89 29.49
N ALA A 532 10.83 -11.93 30.30
CA ALA A 532 9.58 -12.71 30.33
C ALA A 532 8.41 -11.92 30.90
N SER A 533 8.68 -10.87 31.69
CA SER A 533 7.62 -10.00 32.24
C SER A 533 7.07 -9.07 31.18
N LYS A 534 5.77 -9.22 30.89
CA LYS A 534 5.05 -8.34 29.94
C LYS A 534 5.07 -6.88 30.38
N ASP A 535 4.93 -6.63 31.69
CA ASP A 535 4.95 -5.29 32.27
C ASP A 535 6.32 -4.61 32.11
N ASN A 536 7.41 -5.36 32.34
CA ASN A 536 8.76 -4.80 32.16
C ASN A 536 9.02 -4.42 30.69
N ARG A 537 8.64 -5.30 29.75
CA ARG A 537 8.78 -5.01 28.32
C ARG A 537 7.95 -3.80 27.89
N LYS A 538 6.74 -3.67 28.40
CA LYS A 538 5.87 -2.52 28.13
C LYS A 538 6.52 -1.22 28.63
N ILE A 539 7.01 -1.17 29.86
CA ILE A 539 7.70 0.00 30.43
C ILE A 539 8.92 0.34 29.55
N MET A 540 9.74 -0.64 29.23
CA MET A 540 10.92 -0.45 28.39
C MET A 540 10.57 0.13 27.00
N ASN A 541 9.50 -0.33 26.37
CA ASN A 541 9.07 0.15 25.06
C ASN A 541 8.68 1.64 25.12
N PHE A 542 7.93 2.05 26.14
CA PHE A 542 7.51 3.45 26.30
C PHE A 542 8.68 4.35 26.71
N ASP A 543 9.53 3.91 27.63
CA ASP A 543 10.74 4.66 28.03
C ASP A 543 11.68 4.87 26.84
N LYS A 544 11.76 3.88 25.93
CA LYS A 544 12.54 4.01 24.70
C LYS A 544 11.97 5.05 23.74
N VAL A 545 10.65 5.10 23.56
CA VAL A 545 10.00 6.15 22.74
C VAL A 545 10.31 7.53 23.31
N TYR A 546 10.22 7.68 24.62
CA TYR A 546 10.58 8.92 25.32
C TYR A 546 12.04 9.31 25.05
N SER A 547 12.96 8.40 25.29
CA SER A 547 14.40 8.64 25.08
C SER A 547 14.72 9.01 23.62
N LEU A 548 14.12 8.31 22.65
CA LEU A 548 14.31 8.60 21.23
C LEU A 548 13.80 9.99 20.84
N PHE A 549 12.73 10.46 21.44
CA PHE A 549 12.21 11.81 21.19
C PHE A 549 13.23 12.89 21.60
N PHE A 550 13.79 12.79 22.80
CA PHE A 550 14.77 13.75 23.30
C PHE A 550 16.11 13.63 22.59
N GLU A 551 16.50 12.43 22.17
CA GLU A 551 17.67 12.23 21.32
C GLU A 551 17.50 12.95 19.98
N ALA A 552 16.35 12.79 19.31
CA ALA A 552 16.04 13.50 18.07
C ALA A 552 16.06 15.01 18.26
N LYS A 553 15.46 15.53 19.35
CA LYS A 553 15.50 16.95 19.71
C LYS A 553 16.93 17.45 19.86
N LYS A 554 17.75 16.78 20.65
CA LYS A 554 19.17 17.14 20.86
C LYS A 554 19.94 17.18 19.56
N ILE A 555 19.82 16.15 18.72
CA ILE A 555 20.58 16.03 17.47
C ILE A 555 20.14 17.07 16.44
N LEU A 556 18.85 17.33 16.32
CA LEU A 556 18.30 18.23 15.31
C LEU A 556 18.40 19.69 15.70
N THR A 557 18.29 20.04 16.99
CA THR A 557 18.32 21.43 17.45
C THR A 557 19.68 21.85 18.00
N GLY A 558 20.48 20.89 18.48
CA GLY A 558 21.73 21.14 19.21
C GLY A 558 21.49 21.66 20.65
N ILE A 559 20.25 21.57 21.15
CA ILE A 559 19.90 22.01 22.52
C ILE A 559 19.90 20.79 23.43
N GLU A 560 20.77 20.82 24.45
CA GLU A 560 20.73 19.87 25.56
C GLU A 560 19.77 20.40 26.61
N GLU A 561 18.86 19.60 27.10
CA GLU A 561 18.15 19.92 28.34
C GLU A 561 19.09 19.64 29.50
N GLU A 562 19.28 20.61 30.36
CA GLU A 562 19.88 20.37 31.64
C GLU A 562 18.94 19.44 32.41
N THR A 563 19.21 18.13 32.35
CA THR A 563 18.66 17.24 33.37
C THR A 563 19.18 17.74 34.70
N THR A 564 18.29 18.19 35.55
CA THR A 564 18.62 18.53 36.96
C THR A 564 19.12 17.26 37.64
N GLU A 565 20.37 16.87 37.36
CA GLU A 565 21.16 15.91 38.14
C GLU A 565 21.82 16.61 39.30
N ASP A 566 21.10 17.41 40.07
CA ASP A 566 21.60 17.92 41.35
C ASP A 566 20.49 17.91 42.38
N SER A 567 20.08 16.72 42.79
CA SER A 567 19.44 16.47 44.08
C SER A 567 19.50 14.97 44.43
N PHE A 568 20.71 14.52 44.78
CA PHE A 568 20.88 13.38 45.68
C PHE A 568 21.89 13.73 46.77
#